data_f78613b2cc685ae0ad6dd5dc3d0f8b5c
#
_entry.id   f78613b2cc685ae0ad6dd5dc3d0f8b5c
#
_cell.length_a   1.000
_cell.length_b   1.000
_cell.length_c   1.000
_cell.angle_alpha   90.00
_cell.angle_beta   90.00
_cell.angle_gamma   90.00
#
_symmetry.space_group_name_H-M   'P 1'
#
loop_
_entity.id
_entity.type
_entity.pdbx_description
1 polymer ?
#
loop_
_entity_poly.entity_id
_entity_poly.type
_entity_poly.pdbx_seq_one_letter_code
_entity_poly.pdbx_strand_id
1 'polypeptide(L)'
;MMKKLIVTFLFCSCFLWGQNKNSTELTYNEFLGYVKKYHPLVKNANLEINMAQANLMIARGGFDPKIEVDYDKKQFKNKEYYSFFNSSFKIPTWYGIELKASFDNSEGIFINPENTLPNQGLTSLGITIPIGQGLLINQRMADVRKAKIQIQLSQAERKLEAIEVLYKASLAYFNWKRNYSEVELYSSYLKNAQFRYNGILSLIKNGDKPAIDSVEAGITVKTRQWNLEEAKLKLTKSKLELANFLWIDNNIPLELQDTIVPEEKLTQTILETLNTNELLIQDLPIENHPKINALQGKLALLEVDRKLKANNLLPKLDLGYHYLSEPNYWNETNFNNYKIGLNFKFPLFLRKERGSLQLSKFKIQDAKFTLDFERIQLTNKIKAQQTEIKSIEKQYQIILGLVKDNLQMLQSEERLFSMGESSIFLLNSRENNLVNIQLSQLGLENRFFNSNAELFKIMANPD
;
A
#
# COMPACT_ATOMS: atom_id res chain seq x y z
N MET A 1 -80.25 -15.55 22.10
CA MET A 1 -79.07 -14.89 21.53
C MET A 1 -77.91 -15.89 21.54
N MET A 2 -77.73 -16.54 20.37
CA MET A 2 -76.70 -17.61 20.20
C MET A 2 -75.47 -17.05 19.60
N LYS A 3 -74.32 -17.20 20.31
CA LYS A 3 -72.98 -16.93 19.75
C LYS A 3 -72.47 -18.19 19.10
N LYS A 4 -72.26 -18.12 17.74
CA LYS A 4 -71.65 -19.17 16.96
C LYS A 4 -70.14 -19.15 17.19
N LEU A 5 -69.61 -20.28 17.64
CA LEU A 5 -68.19 -20.55 17.78
C LEU A 5 -67.67 -21.15 16.44
N ILE A 6 -66.84 -20.42 15.74
CA ILE A 6 -66.14 -20.90 14.54
C ILE A 6 -64.80 -21.44 14.98
N VAL A 7 -64.63 -22.76 14.89
CA VAL A 7 -63.37 -23.45 15.12
C VAL A 7 -62.62 -23.41 13.78
N THR A 8 -61.58 -22.60 13.69
CA THR A 8 -60.66 -22.59 12.53
C THR A 8 -59.56 -23.61 12.75
N PHE A 9 -59.58 -24.66 11.99
CA PHE A 9 -58.57 -25.72 11.93
C PHE A 9 -57.33 -25.17 11.22
N LEU A 10 -56.28 -24.85 11.96
CA LEU A 10 -55.00 -24.40 11.42
C LEU A 10 -54.20 -25.63 10.96
N PHE A 11 -54.18 -25.86 9.64
CA PHE A 11 -53.32 -26.87 9.00
C PHE A 11 -51.90 -26.38 9.05
N CYS A 12 -51.14 -26.90 10.04
CA CYS A 12 -49.69 -26.67 10.13
C CYS A 12 -48.99 -27.54 9.09
N SER A 13 -48.83 -27.02 7.87
CA SER A 13 -47.97 -27.64 6.86
C SER A 13 -46.52 -27.43 7.26
N CYS A 14 -45.91 -28.44 7.86
CA CYS A 14 -44.44 -28.53 8.02
C CYS A 14 -43.80 -28.58 6.63
N PHE A 15 -43.40 -27.45 6.11
CA PHE A 15 -42.45 -27.38 5.02
C PHE A 15 -41.12 -27.92 5.57
N LEU A 16 -40.84 -29.17 5.28
CA LEU A 16 -39.48 -29.73 5.32
C LEU A 16 -38.65 -28.98 4.26
N TRP A 17 -38.02 -27.90 4.69
CA TRP A 17 -36.93 -27.32 3.93
C TRP A 17 -35.80 -28.33 3.98
N GLY A 18 -35.68 -29.14 2.93
CA GLY A 18 -34.47 -29.85 2.63
C GLY A 18 -33.36 -28.82 2.63
N GLN A 19 -32.40 -28.96 3.53
CA GLN A 19 -31.13 -28.23 3.47
C GLN A 19 -30.41 -28.68 2.20
N ASN A 20 -30.74 -28.06 1.06
CA ASN A 20 -29.83 -27.99 -0.05
C ASN A 20 -28.60 -27.29 0.51
N LYS A 21 -27.49 -27.98 0.49
CA LYS A 21 -26.16 -27.42 0.74
C LYS A 21 -25.89 -26.44 -0.40
N ASN A 22 -26.56 -25.28 -0.38
CA ASN A 22 -26.24 -24.20 -1.30
C ASN A 22 -24.87 -23.69 -0.91
N SER A 23 -23.85 -24.19 -1.60
CA SER A 23 -22.53 -23.59 -1.56
C SER A 23 -22.67 -22.14 -2.02
N THR A 24 -22.31 -21.21 -1.15
CA THR A 24 -22.29 -19.79 -1.50
C THR A 24 -21.02 -19.52 -2.26
N GLU A 25 -21.12 -19.10 -3.50
CA GLU A 25 -19.97 -18.75 -4.32
C GLU A 25 -19.45 -17.37 -3.89
N LEU A 26 -18.16 -17.25 -3.62
CA LEU A 26 -17.47 -15.98 -3.43
C LEU A 26 -16.85 -15.57 -4.75
N THR A 27 -17.43 -14.58 -5.42
CA THR A 27 -16.89 -14.08 -6.68
C THR A 27 -15.61 -13.27 -6.47
N TYR A 28 -14.75 -13.24 -7.47
CA TYR A 28 -13.49 -12.49 -7.42
C TYR A 28 -13.73 -10.97 -7.25
N ASN A 29 -14.75 -10.45 -7.93
CA ASN A 29 -15.13 -9.03 -7.84
C ASN A 29 -15.62 -8.65 -6.43
N GLU A 30 -16.47 -9.47 -5.82
CA GLU A 30 -16.91 -9.27 -4.43
C GLU A 30 -15.74 -9.32 -3.46
N PHE A 31 -14.86 -10.30 -3.61
CA PHE A 31 -13.67 -10.43 -2.78
C PHE A 31 -12.79 -9.17 -2.84
N LEU A 32 -12.45 -8.70 -4.05
CA LEU A 32 -11.68 -7.45 -4.20
C LEU A 32 -12.43 -6.23 -3.67
N GLY A 33 -13.76 -6.21 -3.77
CA GLY A 33 -14.60 -5.18 -3.16
C GLY A 33 -14.43 -5.11 -1.64
N TYR A 34 -14.41 -6.27 -0.94
CA TYR A 34 -14.12 -6.34 0.49
C TYR A 34 -12.72 -5.82 0.81
N VAL A 35 -11.70 -6.26 0.06
CA VAL A 35 -10.32 -5.84 0.25
C VAL A 35 -10.19 -4.32 0.05
N LYS A 36 -10.72 -3.78 -1.04
CA LYS A 36 -10.65 -2.34 -1.39
C LYS A 36 -11.30 -1.47 -0.31
N LYS A 37 -12.40 -1.95 0.29
CA LYS A 37 -13.20 -1.17 1.23
C LYS A 37 -12.75 -1.30 2.68
N TYR A 38 -12.38 -2.50 3.11
CA TYR A 38 -12.24 -2.79 4.53
C TYR A 38 -10.85 -3.18 4.99
N HIS A 39 -9.93 -3.56 4.07
CA HIS A 39 -8.62 -4.05 4.45
C HIS A 39 -7.79 -2.97 5.18
N PRO A 40 -7.22 -3.27 6.36
CA PRO A 40 -6.50 -2.29 7.18
C PRO A 40 -5.36 -1.58 6.46
N LEU A 41 -4.58 -2.28 5.62
CA LEU A 41 -3.48 -1.67 4.89
C LEU A 41 -3.95 -0.69 3.81
N VAL A 42 -5.13 -0.90 3.20
CA VAL A 42 -5.72 0.07 2.27
C VAL A 42 -6.18 1.33 3.03
N LYS A 43 -6.75 1.15 4.23
CA LYS A 43 -7.10 2.27 5.12
C LYS A 43 -5.85 3.01 5.58
N ASN A 44 -4.76 2.30 5.90
CA ASN A 44 -3.48 2.88 6.30
C ASN A 44 -2.87 3.74 5.18
N ALA A 45 -2.92 3.29 3.93
CA ALA A 45 -2.47 4.07 2.78
C ALA A 45 -3.21 5.43 2.66
N ASN A 46 -4.47 5.52 3.10
CA ASN A 46 -5.19 6.80 3.17
C ASN A 46 -4.68 7.72 4.29
N LEU A 47 -4.17 7.17 5.40
CA LEU A 47 -3.58 7.95 6.49
C LEU A 47 -2.29 8.65 6.07
N GLU A 48 -1.53 8.11 5.12
CA GLU A 48 -0.32 8.76 4.57
C GLU A 48 -0.61 10.17 4.02
N ILE A 49 -1.76 10.36 3.36
CA ILE A 49 -2.18 11.67 2.86
C ILE A 49 -2.50 12.61 4.03
N ASN A 50 -3.19 12.11 5.07
CA ASN A 50 -3.53 12.90 6.24
C ASN A 50 -2.27 13.31 7.01
N MET A 51 -1.27 12.41 7.13
CA MET A 51 0.04 12.73 7.71
C MET A 51 0.78 13.79 6.90
N ALA A 52 0.76 13.70 5.56
CA ALA A 52 1.36 14.72 4.70
C ALA A 52 0.66 16.09 4.84
N GLN A 53 -0.67 16.12 5.01
CA GLN A 53 -1.42 17.34 5.28
C GLN A 53 -1.09 17.93 6.66
N ALA A 54 -0.96 17.09 7.68
CA ALA A 54 -0.53 17.51 9.01
C ALA A 54 0.90 18.10 8.97
N ASN A 55 1.81 17.48 8.23
CA ASN A 55 3.16 18.01 8.01
C ASN A 55 3.16 19.37 7.29
N LEU A 56 2.23 19.58 6.35
CA LEU A 56 2.06 20.90 5.73
C LEU A 56 1.56 21.94 6.75
N MET A 57 0.65 21.56 7.65
CA MET A 57 0.19 22.43 8.73
C MET A 57 1.34 22.80 9.68
N ILE A 58 2.16 21.83 10.08
CA ILE A 58 3.38 22.05 10.89
C ILE A 58 4.32 23.02 10.17
N ALA A 59 4.57 22.80 8.87
CA ALA A 59 5.46 23.69 8.10
C ALA A 59 4.93 25.11 7.99
N ARG A 60 3.60 25.30 7.88
CA ARG A 60 2.95 26.61 7.90
C ARG A 60 3.05 27.29 9.26
N GLY A 61 2.98 26.51 10.36
CA GLY A 61 3.16 27.03 11.72
C GLY A 61 4.52 27.69 11.97
N GLY A 62 5.51 27.49 11.08
CA GLY A 62 6.75 28.26 11.07
C GLY A 62 6.55 29.77 10.80
N PHE A 63 5.39 30.15 10.27
CA PHE A 63 5.02 31.55 10.01
C PHE A 63 4.02 32.10 11.03
N ASP A 64 3.62 31.33 12.03
CA ASP A 64 2.67 31.78 13.03
C ASP A 64 3.28 32.90 13.88
N PRO A 65 2.49 33.92 14.24
CA PRO A 65 2.91 34.91 15.20
C PRO A 65 3.23 34.30 16.55
N LYS A 66 4.27 34.82 17.22
CA LYS A 66 4.75 34.30 18.50
C LYS A 66 4.74 35.40 19.56
N ILE A 67 4.24 35.07 20.74
CA ILE A 67 4.39 35.86 21.96
C ILE A 67 5.45 35.17 22.79
N GLU A 68 6.47 35.91 23.20
CA GLU A 68 7.52 35.46 24.11
C GLU A 68 7.56 36.41 25.29
N VAL A 69 7.57 35.89 26.51
CA VAL A 69 7.65 36.66 27.74
C VAL A 69 8.75 36.03 28.60
N ASP A 70 9.74 36.85 28.91
CA ASP A 70 10.85 36.49 29.78
C ASP A 70 10.83 37.36 31.01
N TYR A 71 10.87 36.75 32.19
CA TYR A 71 10.95 37.45 33.48
C TYR A 71 12.10 36.87 34.30
N ASP A 72 13.10 37.73 34.55
CA ASP A 72 14.27 37.38 35.34
C ASP A 72 14.38 38.32 36.54
N LYS A 73 14.42 37.73 37.76
CA LYS A 73 14.63 38.49 39.00
C LYS A 73 15.77 37.88 39.82
N LYS A 74 16.67 38.72 40.26
CA LYS A 74 17.78 38.29 41.14
C LYS A 74 17.69 39.01 42.47
N GLN A 75 17.54 38.25 43.56
CA GLN A 75 17.64 38.71 44.95
C GLN A 75 18.76 37.95 45.67
N PHE A 76 19.66 38.63 46.31
CA PHE A 76 20.77 38.02 47.07
C PHE A 76 21.08 38.86 48.34
N LYS A 77 21.23 38.18 49.50
CA LYS A 77 21.44 38.83 50.81
C LYS A 77 20.41 39.91 51.12
N ASN A 78 19.13 39.60 50.92
CA ASN A 78 17.98 40.51 51.10
C ASN A 78 18.00 41.83 50.27
N LYS A 79 18.81 41.85 49.20
CA LYS A 79 18.85 42.96 48.26
C LYS A 79 18.38 42.48 46.91
N GLU A 80 17.49 43.24 46.30
CA GLU A 80 17.08 43.07 44.92
C GLU A 80 18.19 43.63 44.02
N TYR A 81 18.77 42.77 43.19
CA TYR A 81 19.82 43.13 42.26
C TYR A 81 19.24 43.69 40.98
N TYR A 82 18.29 42.92 40.39
CA TYR A 82 17.57 43.32 39.19
C TYR A 82 16.27 42.55 39.05
N SER A 83 15.35 43.12 38.34
CA SER A 83 14.13 42.51 37.81
C SER A 83 13.99 42.97 36.35
N PHE A 84 14.01 42.01 35.42
CA PHE A 84 13.81 42.28 34.00
C PHE A 84 12.50 41.61 33.57
N PHE A 85 11.65 42.38 32.91
CA PHE A 85 10.46 41.87 32.24
C PHE A 85 10.54 42.22 30.76
N ASN A 86 10.68 41.22 29.89
CA ASN A 86 10.74 41.37 28.45
C ASN A 86 9.58 40.64 27.83
N SER A 87 8.73 41.33 27.08
CA SER A 87 7.69 40.70 26.28
C SER A 87 7.85 41.10 24.84
N SER A 88 7.63 40.13 23.92
CA SER A 88 7.71 40.41 22.51
C SER A 88 6.66 39.66 21.71
N PHE A 89 6.12 40.31 20.71
CA PHE A 89 5.23 39.75 19.70
C PHE A 89 5.97 39.82 18.36
N LYS A 90 6.18 38.63 17.75
CA LYS A 90 6.96 38.47 16.50
C LYS A 90 6.07 37.89 15.41
N ILE A 91 6.09 38.48 14.23
CA ILE A 91 5.37 38.00 13.03
C ILE A 91 6.41 37.71 11.95
N PRO A 92 6.76 36.44 11.72
CA PRO A 92 7.62 36.05 10.61
C PRO A 92 6.86 36.07 9.29
N THR A 93 7.47 36.62 8.24
CA THR A 93 6.88 36.67 6.90
C THR A 93 7.55 35.68 5.95
N TRP A 94 6.94 35.48 4.77
CA TRP A 94 7.44 34.59 3.73
C TRP A 94 8.88 34.93 3.30
N TYR A 95 9.19 36.18 3.08
CA TYR A 95 10.51 36.62 2.61
C TYR A 95 11.58 36.73 3.70
N GLY A 96 11.34 36.12 4.87
CA GLY A 96 12.27 36.17 5.99
C GLY A 96 12.25 37.50 6.76
N ILE A 97 11.44 38.47 6.34
CA ILE A 97 11.22 39.70 7.05
C ILE A 97 10.46 39.38 8.33
N GLU A 98 10.91 39.94 9.49
CA GLU A 98 10.23 39.75 10.77
C GLU A 98 9.75 41.09 11.30
N LEU A 99 8.45 41.20 11.60
CA LEU A 99 7.89 42.30 12.35
C LEU A 99 7.96 41.94 13.83
N LYS A 100 8.41 42.90 14.66
CA LYS A 100 8.54 42.68 16.11
C LYS A 100 7.96 43.87 16.85
N ALA A 101 7.04 43.64 17.76
CA ALA A 101 6.65 44.57 18.81
C ALA A 101 7.20 44.04 20.13
N SER A 102 7.77 44.91 21.00
CA SER A 102 8.19 44.48 22.33
C SER A 102 7.82 45.55 23.37
N PHE A 103 7.70 45.06 24.60
CA PHE A 103 7.67 45.88 25.80
C PHE A 103 8.70 45.31 26.77
N ASP A 104 9.62 46.16 27.18
CA ASP A 104 10.72 45.85 28.06
C ASP A 104 10.65 46.76 29.31
N ASN A 105 10.78 46.16 30.51
CA ASN A 105 10.89 46.86 31.77
C ASN A 105 12.07 46.35 32.59
N SER A 106 12.79 47.23 33.26
CA SER A 106 13.91 46.90 34.10
C SER A 106 13.91 47.72 35.39
N GLU A 107 14.04 47.02 36.52
CA GLU A 107 14.09 47.61 37.86
C GLU A 107 15.21 46.97 38.67
N GLY A 108 15.91 47.74 39.52
CA GLY A 108 16.92 47.22 40.43
C GLY A 108 18.13 48.16 40.60
N ILE A 109 18.97 47.86 41.60
CA ILE A 109 20.08 48.68 41.98
C ILE A 109 21.34 48.37 41.14
N PHE A 110 21.49 47.15 40.68
CA PHE A 110 22.68 46.67 39.98
C PHE A 110 22.36 46.31 38.52
N ILE A 111 21.78 47.25 37.81
CA ILE A 111 21.49 47.15 36.36
C ILE A 111 22.63 47.83 35.61
N ASN A 112 23.16 47.18 34.58
CA ASN A 112 24.13 47.85 33.69
C ASN A 112 23.46 49.10 33.05
N PRO A 113 24.21 50.24 32.96
CA PRO A 113 23.66 51.47 32.40
C PRO A 113 23.00 51.32 31.05
N GLU A 114 23.52 50.42 30.18
CA GLU A 114 22.97 50.13 28.86
C GLU A 114 21.61 49.42 28.89
N ASN A 115 21.26 48.80 30.02
CA ASN A 115 19.99 48.09 30.20
C ASN A 115 18.97 48.90 31.04
N THR A 116 19.33 50.14 31.38
CA THR A 116 18.44 51.02 32.12
C THR A 116 17.35 51.53 31.19
N LEU A 117 16.09 51.36 31.59
CA LEU A 117 14.90 51.79 30.86
C LEU A 117 14.15 52.89 31.59
N PRO A 118 13.28 53.63 30.90
CA PRO A 118 12.37 54.59 31.57
C PRO A 118 11.52 53.86 32.64
N ASN A 119 11.14 54.59 33.68
CA ASN A 119 10.38 54.03 34.81
C ASN A 119 9.08 53.33 34.43
N GLN A 120 8.50 53.71 33.29
CA GLN A 120 7.24 53.10 32.79
C GLN A 120 7.51 51.95 31.78
N GLY A 121 8.77 51.56 31.60
CA GLY A 121 9.21 50.64 30.59
C GLY A 121 9.37 51.28 29.20
N LEU A 122 9.79 50.47 28.24
CA LEU A 122 10.05 50.88 26.86
C LEU A 122 9.32 49.95 25.90
N THR A 123 8.49 50.54 25.04
CA THR A 123 7.86 49.84 23.94
C THR A 123 8.68 49.98 22.68
N SER A 124 8.74 48.92 21.85
CA SER A 124 9.36 49.01 20.53
C SER A 124 8.47 48.38 19.43
N LEU A 125 8.48 49.01 18.25
CA LEU A 125 7.89 48.46 17.05
C LEU A 125 8.96 48.43 15.95
N GLY A 126 9.30 47.26 15.43
CA GLY A 126 10.40 47.14 14.52
C GLY A 126 10.21 46.12 13.40
N ILE A 127 11.11 46.26 12.45
CA ILE A 127 11.21 45.36 11.30
C ILE A 127 12.67 44.88 11.18
N THR A 128 12.82 43.58 10.94
CA THR A 128 14.13 42.98 10.62
C THR A 128 14.08 42.40 9.22
N ILE A 129 15.02 42.83 8.36
CA ILE A 129 15.07 42.43 6.95
C ILE A 129 16.37 41.69 6.69
N PRO A 130 16.34 40.43 6.22
CA PRO A 130 17.52 39.76 5.74
C PRO A 130 17.89 40.29 4.34
N ILE A 131 19.11 40.82 4.19
CA ILE A 131 19.57 41.42 2.91
C ILE A 131 20.33 40.37 2.06
N GLY A 132 20.81 39.31 2.68
CA GLY A 132 21.59 38.23 1.99
C GLY A 132 20.91 36.88 2.08
N GLN A 133 21.48 36.02 2.92
CA GLN A 133 20.92 34.68 3.19
C GLN A 133 19.51 34.79 3.78
N GLY A 134 18.53 34.11 3.17
CA GLY A 134 17.17 33.99 3.71
C GLY A 134 16.11 34.86 2.98
N LEU A 135 16.49 35.82 2.11
CA LEU A 135 15.56 36.62 1.36
C LEU A 135 14.88 35.86 0.22
N LEU A 136 15.65 35.18 -0.65
CA LEU A 136 15.15 34.46 -1.82
C LEU A 136 14.58 33.09 -1.46
N ILE A 137 15.24 32.41 -0.51
CA ILE A 137 14.80 31.16 0.07
C ILE A 137 15.32 31.07 1.51
N ASN A 138 14.44 30.78 2.44
CA ASN A 138 14.78 30.50 3.84
C ASN A 138 14.26 29.11 4.24
N GLN A 139 14.58 28.63 5.44
CA GLN A 139 14.20 27.34 5.95
C GLN A 139 12.66 27.17 5.94
N ARG A 140 11.90 28.15 6.44
CA ARG A 140 10.43 28.13 6.50
C ARG A 140 9.81 27.98 5.10
N MET A 141 10.30 28.75 4.12
CA MET A 141 9.88 28.62 2.71
C MET A 141 10.18 27.23 2.15
N ALA A 142 11.37 26.71 2.43
CA ALA A 142 11.78 25.39 1.96
C ALA A 142 10.90 24.30 2.57
N ASP A 143 10.60 24.38 3.87
CA ASP A 143 9.77 23.40 4.58
C ASP A 143 8.34 23.38 4.03
N VAL A 144 7.71 24.55 3.79
CA VAL A 144 6.38 24.60 3.16
C VAL A 144 6.40 24.08 1.72
N ARG A 145 7.44 24.41 0.92
CA ARG A 145 7.56 23.91 -0.45
C ARG A 145 7.74 22.38 -0.46
N LYS A 146 8.59 21.84 0.41
CA LYS A 146 8.79 20.40 0.59
C LYS A 146 7.51 19.70 1.03
N ALA A 147 6.79 20.26 2.02
CA ALA A 147 5.54 19.70 2.50
C ALA A 147 4.43 19.66 1.42
N LYS A 148 4.36 20.68 0.54
CA LYS A 148 3.44 20.65 -0.61
C LYS A 148 3.79 19.55 -1.62
N ILE A 149 5.07 19.35 -1.92
CA ILE A 149 5.54 18.28 -2.79
C ILE A 149 5.26 16.91 -2.15
N GLN A 150 5.44 16.80 -0.83
CA GLN A 150 5.19 15.57 -0.08
C GLN A 150 3.74 15.09 -0.19
N ILE A 151 2.75 15.99 -0.25
CA ILE A 151 1.34 15.60 -0.46
C ILE A 151 1.16 14.89 -1.81
N GLN A 152 1.77 15.43 -2.89
CA GLN A 152 1.70 14.80 -4.21
C GLN A 152 2.44 13.44 -4.23
N LEU A 153 3.58 13.39 -3.56
CA LEU A 153 4.35 12.15 -3.39
C LEU A 153 3.54 11.10 -2.64
N SER A 154 2.92 11.45 -1.51
CA SER A 154 2.07 10.55 -0.72
C SER A 154 0.85 10.06 -1.50
N GLN A 155 0.27 10.87 -2.39
CA GLN A 155 -0.81 10.43 -3.29
C GLN A 155 -0.35 9.34 -4.27
N ALA A 156 0.87 9.48 -4.82
CA ALA A 156 1.45 8.47 -5.70
C ALA A 156 1.81 7.19 -4.92
N GLU A 157 2.42 7.31 -3.76
CA GLU A 157 2.79 6.19 -2.89
C GLU A 157 1.55 5.43 -2.40
N ARG A 158 0.47 6.14 -2.00
CA ARG A 158 -0.82 5.52 -1.66
C ARG A 158 -1.37 4.64 -2.79
N LYS A 159 -1.32 5.12 -4.06
CA LYS A 159 -1.79 4.33 -5.20
C LYS A 159 -0.99 3.03 -5.32
N LEU A 160 0.33 3.11 -5.20
CA LEU A 160 1.21 1.94 -5.27
C LEU A 160 0.94 0.93 -4.15
N GLU A 161 0.75 1.40 -2.91
CA GLU A 161 0.45 0.54 -1.77
C GLU A 161 -0.91 -0.15 -1.90
N ALA A 162 -1.95 0.60 -2.32
CA ALA A 162 -3.28 0.03 -2.55
C ALA A 162 -3.23 -1.08 -3.61
N ILE A 163 -2.52 -0.84 -4.72
CA ILE A 163 -2.35 -1.83 -5.80
C ILE A 163 -1.57 -3.06 -5.31
N GLU A 164 -0.52 -2.87 -4.49
CA GLU A 164 0.24 -3.98 -3.92
C GLU A 164 -0.63 -4.88 -3.03
N VAL A 165 -1.54 -4.29 -2.23
CA VAL A 165 -2.50 -5.05 -1.42
C VAL A 165 -3.48 -5.81 -2.30
N LEU A 166 -4.07 -5.16 -3.31
CA LEU A 166 -4.98 -5.80 -4.25
C LEU A 166 -4.32 -6.94 -5.02
N TYR A 167 -3.08 -6.75 -5.44
CA TYR A 167 -2.27 -7.78 -6.09
C TYR A 167 -2.06 -9.00 -5.19
N LYS A 168 -1.61 -8.81 -3.96
CA LYS A 168 -1.41 -9.91 -3.00
C LYS A 168 -2.71 -10.63 -2.68
N ALA A 169 -3.80 -9.90 -2.53
CA ALA A 169 -5.13 -10.46 -2.35
C ALA A 169 -5.54 -11.33 -3.55
N SER A 170 -5.29 -10.85 -4.77
CA SER A 170 -5.57 -11.60 -6.00
C SER A 170 -4.82 -12.93 -6.04
N LEU A 171 -3.52 -12.91 -5.72
CA LEU A 171 -2.70 -14.13 -5.67
C LEU A 171 -3.25 -15.14 -4.64
N ALA A 172 -3.69 -14.67 -3.46
CA ALA A 172 -4.29 -15.52 -2.43
C ALA A 172 -5.61 -16.16 -2.94
N TYR A 173 -6.45 -15.39 -3.63
CA TYR A 173 -7.70 -15.90 -4.23
C TYR A 173 -7.42 -16.97 -5.31
N PHE A 174 -6.47 -16.71 -6.21
CA PHE A 174 -6.12 -17.65 -7.28
C PHE A 174 -5.51 -18.95 -6.74
N ASN A 175 -4.68 -18.86 -5.72
CA ASN A 175 -4.13 -20.03 -5.03
C ASN A 175 -5.24 -20.85 -4.33
N TRP A 176 -6.21 -20.19 -3.70
CA TRP A 176 -7.37 -20.86 -3.12
C TRP A 176 -8.19 -21.58 -4.19
N LYS A 177 -8.51 -20.92 -5.31
CA LYS A 177 -9.24 -21.53 -6.45
C LYS A 177 -8.51 -22.77 -6.98
N ARG A 178 -7.20 -22.64 -7.21
CA ARG A 178 -6.40 -23.76 -7.68
C ARG A 178 -6.43 -24.95 -6.72
N ASN A 179 -6.18 -24.72 -5.42
CA ASN A 179 -6.15 -25.78 -4.42
C ASN A 179 -7.53 -26.40 -4.21
N TYR A 180 -8.60 -25.63 -4.34
CA TYR A 180 -9.97 -26.14 -4.35
C TYR A 180 -10.18 -27.12 -5.52
N SER A 181 -9.81 -26.74 -6.72
CA SER A 181 -9.94 -27.58 -7.92
C SER A 181 -9.03 -28.84 -7.85
N GLU A 182 -7.85 -28.75 -7.22
CA GLU A 182 -7.00 -29.94 -6.97
C GLU A 182 -7.68 -30.94 -6.03
N VAL A 183 -8.38 -30.48 -4.99
CA VAL A 183 -9.15 -31.36 -4.08
C VAL A 183 -10.31 -32.05 -4.81
N GLU A 184 -11.05 -31.32 -5.63
CA GLU A 184 -12.13 -31.90 -6.44
C GLU A 184 -11.61 -32.99 -7.40
N LEU A 185 -10.49 -32.68 -8.08
CA LEU A 185 -9.84 -33.60 -9.00
C LEU A 185 -9.44 -34.91 -8.29
N TYR A 186 -8.66 -34.82 -7.20
CA TYR A 186 -8.23 -36.00 -6.46
C TYR A 186 -9.38 -36.76 -5.82
N SER A 187 -10.43 -36.09 -5.35
CA SER A 187 -11.65 -36.72 -4.82
C SER A 187 -12.35 -37.56 -5.88
N SER A 188 -12.45 -37.05 -7.11
CA SER A 188 -13.04 -37.77 -8.25
C SER A 188 -12.22 -39.01 -8.59
N TYR A 189 -10.90 -38.90 -8.72
CA TYR A 189 -10.02 -40.01 -9.04
C TYR A 189 -9.93 -41.08 -7.93
N LEU A 190 -10.04 -40.65 -6.66
CA LEU A 190 -10.13 -41.63 -5.56
C LEU A 190 -11.40 -42.46 -5.65
N LYS A 191 -12.57 -41.86 -5.96
CA LYS A 191 -13.82 -42.61 -6.15
C LYS A 191 -13.70 -43.62 -7.28
N ASN A 192 -13.10 -43.21 -8.40
CA ASN A 192 -12.86 -44.10 -9.54
C ASN A 192 -11.92 -45.26 -9.20
N ALA A 193 -10.83 -45.00 -8.48
CA ALA A 193 -9.89 -46.00 -8.03
C ALA A 193 -10.54 -47.01 -7.06
N GLN A 194 -11.36 -46.53 -6.12
CA GLN A 194 -12.10 -47.41 -5.19
C GLN A 194 -13.11 -48.30 -5.92
N PHE A 195 -13.86 -47.73 -6.88
CA PHE A 195 -14.80 -48.48 -7.70
C PHE A 195 -14.10 -49.63 -8.47
N ARG A 196 -12.96 -49.32 -9.11
CA ARG A 196 -12.17 -50.31 -9.82
C ARG A 196 -11.60 -51.37 -8.89
N TYR A 197 -11.04 -50.99 -7.73
CA TYR A 197 -10.52 -51.90 -6.74
C TYR A 197 -11.58 -52.93 -6.32
N ASN A 198 -12.81 -52.49 -6.02
CA ASN A 198 -13.91 -53.37 -5.64
C ASN A 198 -14.31 -54.30 -6.81
N GLY A 199 -14.29 -53.83 -8.05
CA GLY A 199 -14.53 -54.63 -9.24
C GLY A 199 -13.49 -55.73 -9.40
N ILE A 200 -12.19 -55.42 -9.24
CA ILE A 200 -11.09 -56.39 -9.31
C ILE A 200 -11.20 -57.46 -8.24
N LEU A 201 -11.54 -57.07 -6.99
CA LEU A 201 -11.77 -58.04 -5.92
C LEU A 201 -12.87 -59.05 -6.28
N SER A 202 -13.95 -58.62 -6.93
CA SER A 202 -15.03 -59.49 -7.40
C SER A 202 -14.56 -60.43 -8.50
N LEU A 203 -13.76 -59.95 -9.47
CA LEU A 203 -13.20 -60.78 -10.54
C LEU A 203 -12.22 -61.87 -9.99
N ILE A 204 -11.40 -61.50 -8.99
CA ILE A 204 -10.49 -62.45 -8.34
C ILE A 204 -11.27 -63.54 -7.61
N LYS A 205 -12.37 -63.15 -6.90
CA LYS A 205 -13.24 -64.11 -6.21
C LYS A 205 -13.89 -65.12 -7.17
N ASN A 206 -14.16 -64.70 -8.40
CA ASN A 206 -14.72 -65.56 -9.46
C ASN A 206 -13.64 -66.37 -10.19
N GLY A 207 -12.34 -66.14 -9.92
CA GLY A 207 -11.23 -66.83 -10.60
C GLY A 207 -10.81 -66.20 -11.94
N ASP A 208 -11.37 -65.03 -12.30
CA ASP A 208 -11.15 -64.38 -13.60
C ASP A 208 -9.86 -63.56 -13.66
N LYS A 209 -9.29 -63.17 -12.49
CA LYS A 209 -8.06 -62.38 -12.40
C LYS A 209 -7.11 -62.90 -11.33
N PRO A 210 -5.78 -62.69 -11.49
CA PRO A 210 -4.79 -63.10 -10.50
C PRO A 210 -4.81 -62.19 -9.25
N ALA A 211 -4.48 -62.75 -8.09
CA ALA A 211 -4.49 -62.03 -6.81
C ALA A 211 -3.59 -60.78 -6.79
N ILE A 212 -2.52 -60.75 -7.58
CA ILE A 212 -1.58 -59.59 -7.68
C ILE A 212 -2.27 -58.31 -8.18
N ASP A 213 -3.31 -58.44 -9.02
CA ASP A 213 -4.06 -57.28 -9.53
C ASP A 213 -4.76 -56.49 -8.40
N SER A 214 -5.14 -57.20 -7.30
CA SER A 214 -5.71 -56.51 -6.12
C SER A 214 -4.67 -55.69 -5.37
N VAL A 215 -3.42 -56.14 -5.34
CA VAL A 215 -2.33 -55.38 -4.69
C VAL A 215 -2.05 -54.09 -5.49
N GLU A 216 -1.97 -54.20 -6.81
CA GLU A 216 -1.73 -53.05 -7.68
C GLU A 216 -2.88 -52.02 -7.62
N ALA A 217 -4.12 -52.47 -7.69
CA ALA A 217 -5.28 -51.58 -7.53
C ALA A 217 -5.35 -50.96 -6.12
N GLY A 218 -4.99 -51.75 -5.07
CA GLY A 218 -4.89 -51.25 -3.71
C GLY A 218 -3.81 -50.17 -3.51
N ILE A 219 -2.66 -50.32 -4.17
CA ILE A 219 -1.61 -49.28 -4.20
C ILE A 219 -2.16 -47.98 -4.83
N THR A 220 -2.88 -48.08 -5.94
CA THR A 220 -3.49 -46.94 -6.61
C THR A 220 -4.47 -46.20 -5.68
N VAL A 221 -5.37 -46.92 -4.99
CA VAL A 221 -6.29 -46.33 -4.01
C VAL A 221 -5.53 -45.58 -2.91
N LYS A 222 -4.52 -46.22 -2.29
CA LYS A 222 -3.73 -45.58 -1.22
C LYS A 222 -2.97 -44.34 -1.71
N THR A 223 -2.44 -44.39 -2.93
CA THR A 223 -1.77 -43.24 -3.54
C THR A 223 -2.74 -42.08 -3.76
N ARG A 224 -3.97 -42.36 -4.25
CA ARG A 224 -5.01 -41.32 -4.40
C ARG A 224 -5.47 -40.73 -3.05
N GLN A 225 -5.58 -41.58 -2.00
CA GLN A 225 -5.89 -41.12 -0.66
C GLN A 225 -4.81 -40.16 -0.13
N TRP A 226 -3.55 -40.54 -0.27
CA TRP A 226 -2.42 -39.69 0.13
C TRP A 226 -2.43 -38.33 -0.59
N ASN A 227 -2.57 -38.35 -1.92
CA ASN A 227 -2.63 -37.13 -2.73
C ASN A 227 -3.82 -36.23 -2.33
N LEU A 228 -4.97 -36.84 -2.03
CA LEU A 228 -6.15 -36.06 -1.57
C LEU A 228 -5.90 -35.41 -0.21
N GLU A 229 -5.27 -36.10 0.74
CA GLU A 229 -4.96 -35.53 2.06
C GLU A 229 -3.94 -34.37 1.95
N GLU A 230 -2.94 -34.50 1.06
CA GLU A 230 -2.01 -33.41 0.76
C GLU A 230 -2.73 -32.19 0.11
N ALA A 231 -3.63 -32.44 -0.83
CA ALA A 231 -4.43 -31.39 -1.47
C ALA A 231 -5.36 -30.66 -0.46
N LYS A 232 -5.99 -31.40 0.47
CA LYS A 232 -6.80 -30.82 1.55
C LYS A 232 -5.97 -29.91 2.46
N LEU A 233 -4.75 -30.35 2.81
CA LEU A 233 -3.84 -29.50 3.61
C LEU A 233 -3.48 -28.21 2.87
N LYS A 234 -3.19 -28.29 1.56
CA LYS A 234 -2.91 -27.10 0.73
C LYS A 234 -4.13 -26.16 0.66
N LEU A 235 -5.34 -26.74 0.51
CA LEU A 235 -6.59 -25.98 0.52
C LEU A 235 -6.80 -25.26 1.85
N THR A 236 -6.60 -25.93 2.99
CA THR A 236 -6.73 -25.32 4.31
C THR A 236 -5.76 -24.14 4.48
N LYS A 237 -4.48 -24.32 4.07
CA LYS A 237 -3.50 -23.24 4.12
C LYS A 237 -3.91 -22.05 3.25
N SER A 238 -4.37 -22.30 2.03
CA SER A 238 -4.79 -21.20 1.13
C SER A 238 -6.05 -20.49 1.60
N LYS A 239 -6.98 -21.17 2.29
CA LYS A 239 -8.12 -20.53 2.95
C LYS A 239 -7.68 -19.56 4.05
N LEU A 240 -6.71 -19.97 4.88
CA LEU A 240 -6.14 -19.11 5.93
C LEU A 240 -5.39 -17.92 5.35
N GLU A 241 -4.63 -18.12 4.26
CA GLU A 241 -3.98 -17.02 3.53
C GLU A 241 -5.00 -16.03 2.96
N LEU A 242 -6.09 -16.51 2.38
CA LEU A 242 -7.18 -15.69 1.86
C LEU A 242 -7.88 -14.89 2.99
N ALA A 243 -8.10 -15.52 4.14
CA ALA A 243 -8.72 -14.90 5.30
C ALA A 243 -7.95 -13.67 5.80
N ASN A 244 -6.62 -13.59 5.59
CA ASN A 244 -5.83 -12.41 5.90
C ASN A 244 -6.29 -11.16 5.15
N PHE A 245 -6.98 -11.31 4.03
CA PHE A 245 -7.50 -10.22 3.20
C PHE A 245 -8.99 -9.96 3.39
N LEU A 246 -9.71 -10.82 4.12
CA LEU A 246 -11.14 -10.67 4.37
C LEU A 246 -11.39 -9.93 5.68
N TRP A 247 -11.86 -8.70 5.55
CA TRP A 247 -12.16 -7.82 6.68
C TRP A 247 -13.53 -7.18 6.49
N ILE A 248 -14.19 -6.83 7.60
CA ILE A 248 -15.39 -6.00 7.63
C ILE A 248 -15.16 -4.73 8.43
N ASP A 249 -16.20 -3.96 8.61
CA ASP A 249 -16.12 -2.71 9.36
C ASP A 249 -15.57 -2.94 10.78
N ASN A 250 -14.98 -1.89 11.38
CA ASN A 250 -14.30 -1.94 12.67
C ASN A 250 -13.08 -2.87 12.74
N ASN A 251 -12.46 -3.15 11.58
CA ASN A 251 -11.26 -4.00 11.46
C ASN A 251 -11.45 -5.41 12.06
N ILE A 252 -12.63 -6.00 11.84
CA ILE A 252 -12.92 -7.38 12.27
C ILE A 252 -12.51 -8.32 11.12
N PRO A 253 -11.59 -9.28 11.36
CA PRO A 253 -11.22 -10.28 10.36
C PRO A 253 -12.36 -11.29 10.16
N LEU A 254 -12.54 -11.77 8.93
CA LEU A 254 -13.50 -12.83 8.60
C LEU A 254 -12.75 -14.14 8.32
N GLU A 255 -13.31 -15.23 8.83
CA GLU A 255 -12.87 -16.58 8.47
C GLU A 255 -13.71 -17.11 7.31
N LEU A 256 -13.06 -17.78 6.36
CA LEU A 256 -13.71 -18.39 5.23
C LEU A 256 -14.37 -19.71 5.66
N GLN A 257 -15.70 -19.76 5.64
CA GLN A 257 -16.45 -20.97 5.98
C GLN A 257 -16.26 -22.08 4.92
N ASP A 258 -16.37 -23.35 5.34
CA ASP A 258 -16.20 -24.51 4.43
C ASP A 258 -17.30 -24.62 3.35
N THR A 259 -18.43 -23.95 3.54
CA THR A 259 -19.52 -23.88 2.59
C THR A 259 -19.29 -22.90 1.45
N ILE A 260 -18.27 -22.03 1.58
CA ILE A 260 -17.95 -21.03 0.56
C ILE A 260 -17.00 -21.65 -0.45
N VAL A 261 -17.34 -21.52 -1.72
CA VAL A 261 -16.59 -22.03 -2.87
C VAL A 261 -16.10 -20.89 -3.76
N PRO A 262 -14.96 -21.05 -4.45
CA PRO A 262 -14.48 -20.04 -5.39
C PRO A 262 -15.30 -20.05 -6.68
N GLU A 263 -15.31 -18.91 -7.37
CA GLU A 263 -15.95 -18.72 -8.67
C GLU A 263 -15.49 -19.74 -9.71
N GLU A 264 -16.45 -20.37 -10.40
CA GLU A 264 -16.13 -21.42 -11.37
C GLU A 264 -15.50 -20.84 -12.65
N LYS A 265 -16.11 -19.81 -13.24
CA LYS A 265 -15.69 -19.20 -14.52
C LYS A 265 -14.86 -17.93 -14.31
N LEU A 266 -13.72 -18.09 -13.65
CA LEU A 266 -12.89 -16.97 -13.20
C LEU A 266 -12.20 -16.19 -14.33
N THR A 267 -11.90 -16.81 -15.47
CA THR A 267 -11.10 -16.20 -16.55
C THR A 267 -11.71 -14.90 -17.07
N GLN A 268 -13.01 -14.89 -17.35
CA GLN A 268 -13.68 -13.70 -17.87
C GLN A 268 -13.76 -12.60 -16.80
N THR A 269 -14.11 -12.96 -15.59
CA THR A 269 -14.21 -12.03 -14.46
C THR A 269 -12.87 -11.33 -14.17
N ILE A 270 -11.73 -12.05 -14.26
CA ILE A 270 -10.39 -11.46 -14.10
C ILE A 270 -10.12 -10.43 -15.20
N LEU A 271 -10.35 -10.78 -16.46
CA LEU A 271 -10.09 -9.90 -17.59
C LEU A 271 -10.90 -8.60 -17.50
N GLU A 272 -12.15 -8.70 -17.05
CA GLU A 272 -13.05 -7.55 -16.83
C GLU A 272 -12.66 -6.74 -15.59
N THR A 273 -12.47 -7.41 -14.44
CA THR A 273 -12.21 -6.74 -13.15
C THR A 273 -10.83 -6.04 -13.11
N LEU A 274 -9.81 -6.63 -13.75
CA LEU A 274 -8.47 -6.06 -13.83
C LEU A 274 -8.27 -5.21 -15.09
N ASN A 275 -9.27 -5.13 -15.98
CA ASN A 275 -9.25 -4.40 -17.25
C ASN A 275 -8.03 -4.77 -18.14
N THR A 276 -7.58 -6.02 -18.06
CA THR A 276 -6.31 -6.46 -18.66
C THR A 276 -6.34 -6.48 -20.18
N ASN A 277 -7.52 -6.63 -20.81
CA ASN A 277 -7.65 -6.57 -22.27
C ASN A 277 -7.25 -5.19 -22.84
N GLU A 278 -7.65 -4.11 -22.20
CA GLU A 278 -7.22 -2.76 -22.57
C GLU A 278 -5.72 -2.55 -22.27
N LEU A 279 -5.25 -3.05 -21.13
CA LEU A 279 -3.85 -2.95 -20.70
C LEU A 279 -2.87 -3.69 -21.64
N LEU A 280 -3.33 -4.74 -22.33
CA LEU A 280 -2.51 -5.46 -23.33
C LEU A 280 -2.33 -4.68 -24.63
N ILE A 281 -3.22 -3.75 -24.95
CA ILE A 281 -3.26 -3.00 -26.22
C ILE A 281 -2.73 -1.58 -26.03
N GLN A 282 -2.84 -1.02 -24.83
CA GLN A 282 -2.57 0.38 -24.55
C GLN A 282 -1.07 0.63 -24.31
N ASP A 283 -0.47 1.50 -25.11
CA ASP A 283 0.81 2.14 -24.77
C ASP A 283 0.55 3.21 -23.71
N LEU A 284 0.63 2.83 -22.43
CA LEU A 284 0.51 3.81 -21.35
C LEU A 284 1.70 4.76 -21.36
N PRO A 285 1.45 6.08 -21.28
CA PRO A 285 2.53 7.04 -21.11
C PRO A 285 3.19 6.80 -19.74
N ILE A 286 4.39 6.22 -19.75
CA ILE A 286 5.19 5.87 -18.58
C ILE A 286 5.35 7.07 -17.63
N GLU A 287 5.36 8.29 -18.17
CA GLU A 287 5.48 9.52 -17.40
C GLU A 287 4.33 9.73 -16.39
N ASN A 288 3.15 9.18 -16.64
CA ASN A 288 2.00 9.28 -15.73
C ASN A 288 1.96 8.15 -14.69
N HIS A 289 2.90 7.22 -14.76
CA HIS A 289 2.93 6.09 -13.85
C HIS A 289 3.22 6.53 -12.40
N PRO A 290 2.46 6.06 -11.37
CA PRO A 290 2.63 6.50 -9.98
C PRO A 290 4.06 6.34 -9.44
N LYS A 291 4.78 5.29 -9.84
CA LYS A 291 6.19 5.08 -9.46
C LYS A 291 7.09 6.18 -10.03
N ILE A 292 6.87 6.59 -11.28
CA ILE A 292 7.63 7.68 -11.91
C ILE A 292 7.29 9.01 -11.25
N ASN A 293 5.99 9.26 -11.00
CA ASN A 293 5.55 10.46 -10.28
C ASN A 293 6.17 10.56 -8.88
N ALA A 294 6.26 9.43 -8.14
CA ALA A 294 6.91 9.39 -6.83
C ALA A 294 8.40 9.72 -6.93
N LEU A 295 9.12 9.19 -7.92
CA LEU A 295 10.54 9.49 -8.14
C LEU A 295 10.76 10.94 -8.57
N GLN A 296 9.89 11.49 -9.42
CA GLN A 296 9.91 12.91 -9.79
C GLN A 296 9.65 13.82 -8.59
N GLY A 297 8.70 13.43 -7.72
CA GLY A 297 8.45 14.12 -6.44
C GLY A 297 9.68 14.12 -5.53
N LYS A 298 10.36 12.98 -5.38
CA LYS A 298 11.63 12.88 -4.64
C LYS A 298 12.72 13.77 -5.23
N LEU A 299 12.84 13.82 -6.55
CA LEU A 299 13.77 14.72 -7.25
C LEU A 299 13.43 16.19 -6.96
N ALA A 300 12.15 16.57 -7.00
CA ALA A 300 11.71 17.93 -6.71
C ALA A 300 12.02 18.35 -5.25
N LEU A 301 11.90 17.43 -4.27
CA LEU A 301 12.33 17.67 -2.88
C LEU A 301 13.82 18.00 -2.79
N LEU A 302 14.65 17.24 -3.50
CA LEU A 302 16.11 17.46 -3.55
C LEU A 302 16.46 18.79 -4.21
N GLU A 303 15.72 19.22 -5.24
CA GLU A 303 15.91 20.54 -5.87
C GLU A 303 15.58 21.70 -4.93
N VAL A 304 14.54 21.58 -4.11
CA VAL A 304 14.26 22.58 -3.05
C VAL A 304 15.43 22.62 -2.05
N ASP A 305 15.93 21.47 -1.63
CA ASP A 305 17.07 21.39 -0.71
C ASP A 305 18.33 22.02 -1.31
N ARG A 306 18.64 21.73 -2.57
CA ARG A 306 19.76 22.33 -3.29
C ARG A 306 19.68 23.86 -3.33
N LYS A 307 18.48 24.40 -3.60
CA LYS A 307 18.26 25.85 -3.61
C LYS A 307 18.52 26.47 -2.23
N LEU A 308 18.09 25.81 -1.16
CA LEU A 308 18.35 26.23 0.21
C LEU A 308 19.86 26.18 0.54
N LYS A 309 20.55 25.08 0.16
CA LYS A 309 22.02 24.95 0.37
C LYS A 309 22.82 25.97 -0.44
N ALA A 310 22.37 26.29 -1.66
CA ALA A 310 22.98 27.35 -2.46
C ALA A 310 22.81 28.73 -1.80
N ASN A 311 21.64 29.01 -1.25
CA ASN A 311 21.39 30.26 -0.52
C ASN A 311 22.26 30.40 0.75
N ASN A 312 22.62 29.29 1.39
CA ASN A 312 23.48 29.29 2.57
C ASN A 312 24.95 29.66 2.25
N LEU A 313 25.34 29.77 0.99
CA LEU A 313 26.63 30.35 0.58
C LEU A 313 26.68 31.87 0.67
N LEU A 314 25.52 32.52 0.74
CA LEU A 314 25.44 33.98 0.88
C LEU A 314 25.75 34.39 2.33
N PRO A 315 26.32 35.58 2.54
CA PRO A 315 26.48 36.10 3.88
C PRO A 315 25.11 36.32 4.53
N LYS A 316 25.03 36.03 5.81
CA LYS A 316 23.87 36.42 6.62
C LYS A 316 24.04 37.87 7.02
N LEU A 317 23.16 38.75 6.54
CA LEU A 317 23.14 40.14 6.83
C LEU A 317 21.71 40.53 7.18
N ASP A 318 21.45 40.81 8.47
CA ASP A 318 20.13 41.20 8.94
C ASP A 318 20.18 42.69 9.35
N LEU A 319 19.33 43.48 8.74
CA LEU A 319 19.12 44.91 9.09
C LEU A 319 17.85 45.03 9.91
N GLY A 320 17.99 45.49 11.14
CA GLY A 320 16.87 45.79 12.05
C GLY A 320 16.69 47.27 12.25
N TYR A 321 15.46 47.76 12.15
CA TYR A 321 15.05 49.07 12.56
C TYR A 321 13.88 48.96 13.54
N HIS A 322 14.01 49.59 14.73
CA HIS A 322 13.00 49.57 15.78
C HIS A 322 12.73 50.99 16.22
N TYR A 323 11.51 51.43 16.07
CA TYR A 323 11.00 52.66 16.68
C TYR A 323 10.77 52.43 18.17
N LEU A 324 11.17 53.38 19.01
CA LEU A 324 11.10 53.29 20.46
C LEU A 324 10.15 54.35 21.01
N SER A 325 9.31 53.99 21.99
CA SER A 325 8.43 54.91 22.67
C SER A 325 8.16 54.46 24.11
N GLU A 326 8.00 55.39 25.02
CA GLU A 326 7.42 55.09 26.32
C GLU A 326 5.90 54.80 26.17
N PRO A 327 5.29 53.92 27.00
CA PRO A 327 3.89 53.56 26.84
C PRO A 327 2.89 54.69 26.77
N ASN A 328 3.16 55.80 27.45
CA ASN A 328 2.24 56.94 27.52
C ASN A 328 2.44 57.97 26.40
N TYR A 329 3.50 57.84 25.58
CA TYR A 329 3.88 58.83 24.56
C TYR A 329 3.71 58.37 23.12
N TRP A 330 2.91 57.35 22.87
CA TRP A 330 2.63 56.86 21.50
C TRP A 330 1.97 57.89 20.60
N ASN A 331 1.29 58.86 21.18
CA ASN A 331 0.65 59.94 20.44
C ASN A 331 1.63 61.03 19.98
N GLU A 332 2.84 61.07 20.53
CA GLU A 332 3.89 62.00 20.18
C GLU A 332 4.97 61.26 19.37
N THR A 333 4.75 61.15 18.05
CA THR A 333 5.72 60.47 17.17
C THR A 333 7.02 61.27 17.07
N ASN A 334 8.08 60.77 17.70
CA ASN A 334 9.40 61.32 17.56
C ASN A 334 10.32 60.32 16.83
N PHE A 335 10.50 60.51 15.54
CA PHE A 335 11.34 59.62 14.70
C PHE A 335 12.82 59.59 15.09
N ASN A 336 13.27 60.45 16.00
CA ASN A 336 14.63 60.40 16.53
C ASN A 336 14.81 59.31 17.60
N ASN A 337 13.71 58.72 18.07
CA ASN A 337 13.74 57.59 19.02
C ASN A 337 13.77 56.26 18.26
N TYR A 338 14.93 55.74 17.98
CA TYR A 338 15.07 54.50 17.24
C TYR A 338 16.27 53.66 17.70
N LYS A 339 16.22 52.38 17.39
CA LYS A 339 17.34 51.46 17.49
C LYS A 339 17.58 50.82 16.13
N ILE A 340 18.77 51.04 15.56
CA ILE A 340 19.24 50.33 14.36
C ILE A 340 20.21 49.23 14.77
N GLY A 341 20.04 48.06 14.21
CA GLY A 341 20.93 46.93 14.38
C GLY A 341 21.35 46.33 13.04
N LEU A 342 22.62 46.07 12.87
CA LEU A 342 23.18 45.38 11.73
C LEU A 342 23.88 44.12 12.24
N ASN A 343 23.38 42.93 11.83
CA ASN A 343 24.01 41.68 12.20
C ASN A 343 24.62 41.04 10.93
N PHE A 344 25.94 40.98 10.90
CA PHE A 344 26.69 40.34 9.79
C PHE A 344 27.38 39.09 10.26
N LYS A 345 27.14 37.95 9.59
CA LYS A 345 27.82 36.69 9.87
C LYS A 345 28.19 36.01 8.57
N PHE A 346 29.44 35.72 8.39
CA PHE A 346 29.98 35.06 7.20
C PHE A 346 31.14 34.11 7.55
N PRO A 347 31.00 32.80 7.31
CA PRO A 347 32.11 31.84 7.50
C PRO A 347 33.17 32.05 6.43
N LEU A 348 34.41 32.34 6.80
CA LEU A 348 35.47 32.70 5.85
C LEU A 348 35.76 31.60 4.80
N PHE A 349 35.78 30.33 5.19
CA PHE A 349 36.14 29.23 4.28
C PHE A 349 34.97 28.57 3.59
N LEU A 350 33.75 28.72 4.08
CA LEU A 350 32.51 28.11 3.55
C LEU A 350 32.61 26.60 3.26
N ARG A 351 33.47 25.85 3.94
CA ARG A 351 33.70 24.43 3.69
C ARG A 351 32.44 23.61 3.90
N LYS A 352 31.69 23.88 4.98
CA LYS A 352 30.44 23.22 5.32
C LYS A 352 29.37 23.50 4.26
N GLU A 353 29.20 24.74 3.87
CA GLU A 353 28.19 25.21 2.93
C GLU A 353 28.47 24.68 1.52
N ARG A 354 29.74 24.79 1.06
CA ARG A 354 30.21 24.23 -0.23
C ARG A 354 30.03 22.71 -0.28
N GLY A 355 30.47 22.00 0.77
CA GLY A 355 30.31 20.54 0.88
C GLY A 355 28.86 20.12 0.88
N SER A 356 27.98 20.83 1.61
CA SER A 356 26.54 20.58 1.64
C SER A 356 25.89 20.81 0.28
N LEU A 357 26.25 21.87 -0.45
CA LEU A 357 25.77 22.10 -1.80
C LEU A 357 26.24 21.03 -2.79
N GLN A 358 27.51 20.64 -2.72
CA GLN A 358 28.08 19.60 -3.58
C GLN A 358 27.39 18.25 -3.31
N LEU A 359 27.19 17.89 -2.05
CA LEU A 359 26.44 16.70 -1.67
C LEU A 359 25.01 16.70 -2.24
N SER A 360 24.31 17.86 -2.17
CA SER A 360 22.95 17.96 -2.72
C SER A 360 22.92 17.80 -4.26
N LYS A 361 23.96 18.28 -4.96
CA LYS A 361 24.10 18.07 -6.41
C LYS A 361 24.31 16.60 -6.75
N PHE A 362 25.15 15.89 -6.00
CA PHE A 362 25.34 14.44 -6.19
C PHE A 362 24.08 13.64 -5.94
N LYS A 363 23.32 13.97 -4.86
CA LYS A 363 22.01 13.34 -4.60
C LYS A 363 21.01 13.54 -5.73
N ILE A 364 20.99 14.73 -6.36
CA ILE A 364 20.14 15.00 -7.52
C ILE A 364 20.58 14.17 -8.73
N GLN A 365 21.88 14.07 -8.96
CA GLN A 365 22.42 13.24 -10.05
C GLN A 365 22.08 11.76 -9.87
N ASP A 366 22.27 11.23 -8.65
CA ASP A 366 21.88 9.88 -8.28
C ASP A 366 20.39 9.62 -8.49
N ALA A 367 19.52 10.55 -8.01
CA ALA A 367 18.08 10.45 -8.22
C ALA A 367 17.68 10.49 -9.70
N LYS A 368 18.39 11.25 -10.55
CA LYS A 368 18.16 11.25 -12.00
C LYS A 368 18.54 9.91 -12.63
N PHE A 369 19.71 9.35 -12.29
CA PHE A 369 20.10 8.04 -12.79
C PHE A 369 19.10 6.95 -12.35
N THR A 370 18.63 7.01 -11.11
CA THR A 370 17.59 6.11 -10.62
C THR A 370 16.29 6.27 -11.41
N LEU A 371 15.86 7.50 -11.69
CA LEU A 371 14.65 7.76 -12.47
C LEU A 371 14.76 7.21 -13.90
N ASP A 372 15.89 7.45 -14.57
CA ASP A 372 16.12 6.98 -15.95
C ASP A 372 16.19 5.44 -16.00
N PHE A 373 16.87 4.81 -15.05
CA PHE A 373 16.91 3.35 -14.91
C PHE A 373 15.52 2.76 -14.69
N GLU A 374 14.74 3.33 -13.78
CA GLU A 374 13.40 2.84 -13.46
C GLU A 374 12.41 2.99 -14.63
N ARG A 375 12.55 4.02 -15.47
CA ARG A 375 11.77 4.16 -16.71
C ARG A 375 12.01 2.99 -17.66
N ILE A 376 13.29 2.68 -17.91
CA ILE A 376 13.66 1.56 -18.78
C ILE A 376 13.21 0.23 -18.18
N GLN A 377 13.44 0.04 -16.88
CA GLN A 377 13.05 -1.18 -16.17
C GLN A 377 11.53 -1.41 -16.23
N LEU A 378 10.74 -0.35 -16.02
CA LEU A 378 9.28 -0.42 -16.08
C LEU A 378 8.80 -0.78 -17.49
N THR A 379 9.35 -0.13 -18.53
CA THR A 379 9.05 -0.45 -19.93
C THR A 379 9.33 -1.91 -20.25
N ASN A 380 10.49 -2.41 -19.83
CA ASN A 380 10.87 -3.79 -20.08
C ASN A 380 10.00 -4.79 -19.31
N LYS A 381 9.62 -4.48 -18.05
CA LYS A 381 8.70 -5.29 -17.27
C LYS A 381 7.32 -5.42 -17.93
N ILE A 382 6.77 -4.30 -18.41
CA ILE A 382 5.48 -4.29 -19.11
C ILE A 382 5.56 -5.19 -20.35
N LYS A 383 6.56 -5.00 -21.20
CA LYS A 383 6.74 -5.81 -22.43
C LYS A 383 6.95 -7.30 -22.12
N ALA A 384 7.72 -7.62 -21.08
CA ALA A 384 7.94 -8.99 -20.66
C ALA A 384 6.63 -9.63 -20.20
N GLN A 385 5.84 -8.93 -19.39
CA GLN A 385 4.57 -9.42 -18.86
C GLN A 385 3.52 -9.62 -19.97
N GLN A 386 3.41 -8.68 -20.91
CA GLN A 386 2.55 -8.81 -22.08
C GLN A 386 2.94 -10.03 -22.94
N THR A 387 4.26 -10.26 -23.11
CA THR A 387 4.77 -11.42 -23.84
C THR A 387 4.47 -12.73 -23.12
N GLU A 388 4.61 -12.73 -21.78
CA GLU A 388 4.31 -13.90 -20.95
C GLU A 388 2.83 -14.29 -21.07
N ILE A 389 1.89 -13.35 -20.94
CA ILE A 389 0.45 -13.62 -21.07
C ILE A 389 0.14 -14.24 -22.44
N LYS A 390 0.63 -13.65 -23.55
CA LYS A 390 0.45 -14.20 -24.89
C LYS A 390 1.03 -15.61 -25.05
N SER A 391 2.14 -15.89 -24.38
CA SER A 391 2.75 -17.24 -24.38
C SER A 391 1.90 -18.24 -23.59
N ILE A 392 1.39 -17.85 -22.43
CA ILE A 392 0.51 -18.69 -21.60
C ILE A 392 -0.78 -19.02 -22.35
N GLU A 393 -1.39 -18.06 -23.06
CA GLU A 393 -2.58 -18.33 -23.88
C GLU A 393 -2.34 -19.42 -24.92
N LYS A 394 -1.19 -19.37 -25.61
CA LYS A 394 -0.81 -20.44 -26.57
C LYS A 394 -0.59 -21.78 -25.88
N GLN A 395 0.11 -21.78 -24.74
CA GLN A 395 0.31 -23.00 -23.94
C GLN A 395 -1.01 -23.59 -23.46
N TYR A 396 -1.99 -22.73 -23.09
CA TYR A 396 -3.32 -23.16 -22.65
C TYR A 396 -4.08 -23.89 -23.76
N GLN A 397 -4.02 -23.43 -25.00
CA GLN A 397 -4.63 -24.13 -26.13
C GLN A 397 -3.99 -25.52 -26.37
N ILE A 398 -2.67 -25.62 -26.21
CA ILE A 398 -1.96 -26.90 -26.35
C ILE A 398 -2.36 -27.87 -25.23
N ILE A 399 -2.42 -27.42 -23.98
CA ILE A 399 -2.75 -28.28 -22.85
C ILE A 399 -4.20 -28.78 -22.89
N LEU A 400 -5.14 -27.98 -23.40
CA LEU A 400 -6.53 -28.41 -23.66
C LEU A 400 -6.58 -29.58 -24.66
N GLY A 401 -5.77 -29.51 -25.73
CA GLY A 401 -5.60 -30.63 -26.68
C GLY A 401 -5.05 -31.88 -25.99
N LEU A 402 -3.98 -31.73 -25.20
CA LEU A 402 -3.37 -32.81 -24.45
C LEU A 402 -4.35 -33.49 -23.46
N VAL A 403 -5.18 -32.69 -22.75
CA VAL A 403 -6.21 -33.24 -21.85
C VAL A 403 -7.23 -34.06 -22.62
N LYS A 404 -7.68 -33.56 -23.77
CA LYS A 404 -8.64 -34.26 -24.64
C LYS A 404 -8.07 -35.59 -25.14
N ASP A 405 -6.82 -35.57 -25.64
CA ASP A 405 -6.17 -36.75 -26.18
C ASP A 405 -5.91 -37.82 -25.11
N ASN A 406 -5.42 -37.42 -23.91
CA ASN A 406 -5.22 -38.31 -22.79
C ASN A 406 -6.55 -38.89 -22.26
N LEU A 407 -7.63 -38.10 -22.25
CA LEU A 407 -8.95 -38.60 -21.89
C LEU A 407 -9.44 -39.63 -22.88
N GLN A 408 -9.27 -39.41 -24.17
CA GLN A 408 -9.62 -40.39 -25.21
C GLN A 408 -8.78 -41.70 -25.08
N MET A 409 -7.47 -41.56 -24.77
CA MET A 409 -6.61 -42.72 -24.51
C MET A 409 -7.08 -43.50 -23.29
N LEU A 410 -7.43 -42.83 -22.18
CA LEU A 410 -7.96 -43.51 -20.99
C LEU A 410 -9.27 -44.23 -21.29
N GLN A 411 -10.21 -43.61 -21.96
CA GLN A 411 -11.50 -44.21 -22.34
C GLN A 411 -11.32 -45.43 -23.25
N SER A 412 -10.34 -45.40 -24.18
CA SER A 412 -10.01 -46.53 -25.03
C SER A 412 -9.42 -47.69 -24.23
N GLU A 413 -8.53 -47.37 -23.27
CA GLU A 413 -7.92 -48.38 -22.39
C GLU A 413 -8.93 -49.00 -21.43
N GLU A 414 -9.90 -48.23 -20.90
CA GLU A 414 -11.02 -48.72 -20.09
C GLU A 414 -11.87 -49.73 -20.86
N ARG A 415 -12.11 -49.49 -22.16
CA ARG A 415 -12.84 -50.40 -23.04
C ARG A 415 -12.07 -51.70 -23.27
N LEU A 416 -10.77 -51.60 -23.60
CA LEU A 416 -9.93 -52.80 -23.77
C LEU A 416 -9.83 -53.61 -22.47
N PHE A 417 -9.67 -52.94 -21.33
CA PHE A 417 -9.65 -53.61 -20.02
C PHE A 417 -10.97 -54.35 -19.72
N SER A 418 -12.12 -53.75 -20.07
CA SER A 418 -13.44 -54.37 -19.90
C SER A 418 -13.64 -55.62 -20.79
N MET A 419 -12.94 -55.68 -21.95
CA MET A 419 -12.94 -56.83 -22.87
C MET A 419 -11.91 -57.91 -22.46
N GLY A 420 -11.08 -57.65 -21.44
CA GLY A 420 -10.01 -58.54 -21.02
C GLY A 420 -8.73 -58.43 -21.86
N GLU A 421 -8.66 -57.45 -22.78
CA GLU A 421 -7.52 -57.27 -23.71
C GLU A 421 -6.45 -56.31 -23.18
N SER A 422 -6.63 -55.82 -21.95
CA SER A 422 -5.65 -54.93 -21.29
C SER A 422 -5.40 -55.31 -19.83
N SER A 423 -4.36 -54.69 -19.23
CA SER A 423 -3.97 -54.92 -17.84
C SER A 423 -4.33 -53.69 -16.95
N ILE A 424 -4.49 -53.98 -15.65
CA ILE A 424 -4.68 -52.91 -14.65
C ILE A 424 -3.49 -51.95 -14.64
N PHE A 425 -2.28 -52.42 -14.93
CA PHE A 425 -1.09 -51.56 -15.04
C PHE A 425 -1.20 -50.53 -16.15
N LEU A 426 -1.60 -50.91 -17.36
CA LEU A 426 -1.79 -49.99 -18.47
C LEU A 426 -2.88 -48.98 -18.18
N LEU A 427 -4.01 -49.42 -17.63
CA LEU A 427 -5.13 -48.57 -17.25
C LEU A 427 -4.69 -47.52 -16.21
N ASN A 428 -3.98 -47.95 -15.13
CA ASN A 428 -3.46 -47.04 -14.11
C ASN A 428 -2.43 -46.06 -14.69
N SER A 429 -1.59 -46.51 -15.64
CA SER A 429 -0.62 -45.64 -16.32
C SER A 429 -1.31 -44.53 -17.14
N ARG A 430 -2.37 -44.87 -17.91
CA ARG A 430 -3.14 -43.88 -18.68
C ARG A 430 -3.84 -42.89 -17.77
N GLU A 431 -4.45 -43.36 -16.68
CA GLU A 431 -5.09 -42.49 -15.71
C GLU A 431 -4.09 -41.57 -15.02
N ASN A 432 -2.92 -42.05 -14.63
CA ASN A 432 -1.86 -41.23 -14.04
C ASN A 432 -1.41 -40.11 -14.99
N ASN A 433 -1.25 -40.44 -16.29
CA ASN A 433 -0.93 -39.42 -17.30
C ASN A 433 -2.00 -38.36 -17.40
N LEU A 434 -3.29 -38.73 -17.42
CA LEU A 434 -4.40 -37.78 -17.46
C LEU A 434 -4.44 -36.91 -16.22
N VAL A 435 -4.27 -37.46 -15.01
CA VAL A 435 -4.20 -36.70 -13.75
C VAL A 435 -3.08 -35.67 -13.80
N ASN A 436 -1.88 -36.06 -14.25
CA ASN A 436 -0.73 -35.16 -14.32
C ASN A 436 -0.95 -34.00 -15.30
N ILE A 437 -1.58 -34.28 -16.47
CA ILE A 437 -1.91 -33.26 -17.45
C ILE A 437 -3.00 -32.29 -16.91
N GLN A 438 -4.01 -32.81 -16.21
CA GLN A 438 -5.04 -31.95 -15.60
C GLN A 438 -4.47 -31.09 -14.46
N LEU A 439 -3.57 -31.62 -13.63
CA LEU A 439 -2.85 -30.81 -12.63
C LEU A 439 -1.98 -29.74 -13.30
N SER A 440 -1.35 -30.06 -14.41
CA SER A 440 -0.58 -29.10 -15.20
C SER A 440 -1.49 -28.03 -15.81
N GLN A 441 -2.70 -28.39 -16.24
CA GLN A 441 -3.72 -27.43 -16.70
C GLN A 441 -4.11 -26.46 -15.59
N LEU A 442 -4.44 -26.97 -14.38
CA LEU A 442 -4.76 -26.13 -13.22
C LEU A 442 -3.59 -25.19 -12.84
N GLY A 443 -2.36 -25.72 -12.94
CA GLY A 443 -1.15 -24.93 -12.73
C GLY A 443 -0.98 -23.80 -13.74
N LEU A 444 -1.25 -24.08 -15.02
CA LEU A 444 -1.15 -23.10 -16.11
C LEU A 444 -2.26 -22.04 -16.03
N GLU A 445 -3.47 -22.45 -15.66
CA GLU A 445 -4.59 -21.55 -15.42
C GLU A 445 -4.27 -20.58 -14.26
N ASN A 446 -3.77 -21.08 -13.14
CA ASN A 446 -3.33 -20.23 -12.03
C ASN A 446 -2.19 -19.28 -12.45
N ARG A 447 -1.25 -19.74 -13.28
CA ARG A 447 -0.19 -18.91 -13.82
C ARG A 447 -0.74 -17.80 -14.73
N PHE A 448 -1.77 -18.08 -15.53
CA PHE A 448 -2.48 -17.09 -16.34
C PHE A 448 -3.11 -16.00 -15.46
N PHE A 449 -3.79 -16.38 -14.38
CA PHE A 449 -4.39 -15.43 -13.43
C PHE A 449 -3.33 -14.57 -12.74
N ASN A 450 -2.26 -15.19 -12.26
CA ASN A 450 -1.14 -14.48 -11.62
C ASN A 450 -0.48 -13.49 -12.58
N SER A 451 -0.29 -13.86 -13.85
CA SER A 451 0.30 -12.99 -14.86
C SER A 451 -0.58 -11.78 -15.19
N ASN A 452 -1.90 -11.95 -15.19
CA ASN A 452 -2.83 -10.81 -15.36
C ASN A 452 -2.80 -9.88 -14.16
N ALA A 453 -2.77 -10.42 -12.93
CA ALA A 453 -2.63 -9.62 -11.72
C ALA A 453 -1.29 -8.88 -11.66
N GLU A 454 -0.18 -9.50 -12.09
CA GLU A 454 1.12 -8.85 -12.17
C GLU A 454 1.12 -7.72 -13.21
N LEU A 455 0.48 -7.91 -14.38
CA LEU A 455 0.31 -6.85 -15.36
C LEU A 455 -0.47 -5.67 -14.76
N PHE A 456 -1.59 -5.92 -14.10
CA PHE A 456 -2.37 -4.90 -13.39
C PHE A 456 -1.51 -4.13 -12.39
N LYS A 457 -0.70 -4.84 -11.57
CA LYS A 457 0.22 -4.23 -10.61
C LYS A 457 1.27 -3.37 -11.30
N ILE A 458 1.91 -3.88 -12.37
CA ILE A 458 2.98 -3.17 -13.09
C ILE A 458 2.43 -1.93 -13.79
N MET A 459 1.23 -1.98 -14.33
CA MET A 459 0.58 -0.85 -15.00
C MET A 459 0.07 0.20 -14.02
N ALA A 460 -0.14 -0.18 -12.76
CA ALA A 460 -0.53 0.68 -11.64
C ALA A 460 -1.72 1.60 -11.95
N ASN A 461 -2.70 1.10 -12.71
CA ASN A 461 -3.94 1.81 -13.02
C ASN A 461 -5.04 1.29 -12.08
N PRO A 462 -5.35 1.97 -10.97
CA PRO A 462 -6.29 1.50 -9.95
C PRO A 462 -7.75 1.88 -10.23
N ASP A 463 -8.03 2.62 -11.30
CA ASP A 463 -9.35 3.18 -11.62
C ASP A 463 -10.31 2.16 -12.23
#